data_c83655209bdcf03d2401c82df5355828
#
_entry.id   c83655209bdcf03d2401c82df5355828
#
_cell.length_a   1.000
_cell.length_b   1.000
_cell.length_c   1.000
_cell.angle_alpha   90.00
_cell.angle_beta   90.00
_cell.angle_gamma   90.00
#
_symmetry.space_group_name_H-M   'P 1'
#
loop_
_entity.id
_entity.type
_entity.pdbx_description
1 polymer ?
#
loop_
_entity_poly.entity_id
_entity_poly.type
_entity_poly.pdbx_seq_one_letter_code
_entity_poly.pdbx_strand_id
1 'polypeptide(L)'
;MDDGVYAGNAGEDSATDRGWLLGHFREEGDPRHSDAIEVKWGVHPRGERRAQWVEGEVRTALLVLVSGRFRMEFPRRSVLLERQGDYVVWGRGVDHSWFAEDDSVVMTLRWPSVTGYALTDGESAARPR
;
A
#
# COMPACT_ATOMS: atom_id res chain seq x y z
N MET A 1 23.26 14.39 2.00
CA MET A 1 22.68 14.90 2.16
C MET A 1 22.58 15.36 2.93
N ASP A 2 22.44 15.92 3.50
CA ASP A 2 22.29 16.10 3.96
C ASP A 2 21.85 17.00 4.91
N ASP A 3 20.80 17.72 4.60
CA ASP A 3 20.09 18.55 5.54
C ASP A 3 18.93 17.80 6.18
N GLY A 4 18.85 16.50 5.91
CA GLY A 4 17.77 15.71 6.50
C GLY A 4 16.43 15.91 5.85
N VAL A 5 16.40 16.43 4.64
CA VAL A 5 15.16 16.73 3.93
C VAL A 5 15.15 16.03 2.59
N TYR A 6 14.06 15.39 2.27
CA TYR A 6 13.85 14.81 0.95
C TYR A 6 12.55 15.38 0.39
N ALA A 7 12.59 15.82 -0.85
CA ALA A 7 11.41 16.29 -1.55
C ALA A 7 11.30 15.56 -2.87
N GLY A 8 10.11 15.12 -3.21
CA GLY A 8 9.91 14.40 -4.45
C GLY A 8 8.46 14.43 -4.85
N ASN A 9 8.17 13.67 -5.90
CA ASN A 9 6.82 13.53 -6.41
C ASN A 9 6.43 12.06 -6.30
N ALA A 10 5.31 11.79 -5.66
CA ALA A 10 4.93 10.41 -5.37
C ALA A 10 4.72 9.61 -6.65
N GLY A 11 4.10 10.22 -7.66
CA GLY A 11 3.87 9.50 -8.90
C GLY A 11 5.15 9.12 -9.61
N GLU A 12 6.15 10.00 -9.55
CA GLU A 12 7.43 9.73 -10.18
C GLU A 12 8.27 8.77 -9.36
N ASP A 13 8.33 9.00 -8.06
CA ASP A 13 9.18 8.21 -7.20
C ASP A 13 8.70 6.78 -7.09
N SER A 14 7.39 6.59 -7.05
CA SER A 14 6.84 5.26 -6.89
C SER A 14 7.00 4.40 -8.13
N ALA A 15 7.24 5.01 -9.28
CA ALA A 15 7.35 4.26 -10.52
C ALA A 15 8.51 3.28 -10.51
N THR A 16 9.59 3.59 -9.77
CA THR A 16 10.76 2.72 -9.73
C THR A 16 10.73 1.73 -8.58
N ASP A 17 9.86 1.92 -7.60
CA ASP A 17 9.86 1.11 -6.40
C ASP A 17 8.52 0.45 -6.14
N ARG A 18 7.79 0.16 -7.19
CA ARG A 18 6.50 -0.55 -7.10
C ARG A 18 5.52 0.18 -6.22
N GLY A 19 5.60 1.49 -6.19
CA GLY A 19 4.71 2.30 -5.40
C GLY A 19 5.26 2.73 -4.07
N TRP A 20 6.35 2.10 -3.61
CA TRP A 20 6.83 2.37 -2.25
C TRP A 20 7.61 3.66 -2.18
N LEU A 21 7.25 4.51 -1.23
CA LEU A 21 7.88 5.82 -1.07
C LEU A 21 8.86 5.82 0.09
N LEU A 22 8.46 5.32 1.24
CA LEU A 22 9.34 5.29 2.40
C LEU A 22 9.07 4.05 3.22
N GLY A 23 10.04 3.66 4.02
CA GLY A 23 9.93 2.49 4.86
C GLY A 23 11.30 1.91 5.15
N HIS A 24 11.30 0.66 5.66
CA HIS A 24 12.53 -0.02 6.06
C HIS A 24 13.47 -0.30 4.88
N PHE A 25 12.95 -0.27 3.68
CA PHE A 25 13.69 -0.64 2.47
C PHE A 25 14.57 0.49 1.95
N ARG A 26 14.46 1.68 2.50
CA ARG A 26 15.37 2.77 2.16
C ARG A 26 16.63 2.65 2.99
N GLU A 27 17.71 3.20 2.50
CA GLU A 27 18.97 3.15 3.22
C GLU A 27 18.92 3.99 4.48
N GLU A 28 19.60 3.54 5.51
CA GLU A 28 19.71 4.33 6.73
C GLU A 28 20.40 5.64 6.40
N GLY A 29 19.93 6.69 7.03
CA GLY A 29 20.42 8.02 6.72
C GLY A 29 19.56 8.76 5.73
N ASP A 30 18.76 8.04 4.95
CA ASP A 30 17.81 8.64 4.05
C ASP A 30 16.59 9.03 4.86
N PRO A 31 16.09 10.27 4.74
CA PRO A 31 14.89 10.67 5.50
C PRO A 31 13.68 9.78 5.24
N ARG A 32 13.68 9.03 4.14
CA ARG A 32 12.59 8.11 3.83
C ARG A 32 12.75 6.75 4.48
N HIS A 33 13.81 6.53 5.24
CA HIS A 33 13.98 5.28 5.95
C HIS A 33 13.19 5.30 7.24
N SER A 34 12.43 4.25 7.49
CA SER A 34 11.68 4.12 8.74
C SER A 34 11.37 2.66 9.00
N ASP A 35 11.57 2.23 10.22
CA ASP A 35 11.09 0.92 10.66
C ASP A 35 9.70 1.03 11.29
N ALA A 36 9.25 2.24 11.51
CA ALA A 36 7.98 2.46 12.19
C ALA A 36 6.80 2.44 11.23
N ILE A 37 7.01 2.90 10.01
CA ILE A 37 5.90 3.03 9.06
C ILE A 37 6.44 2.87 7.65
N GLU A 38 5.59 2.40 6.76
CA GLU A 38 5.92 2.40 5.34
C GLU A 38 4.75 2.99 4.58
N VAL A 39 5.05 3.67 3.47
CA VAL A 39 4.04 4.41 2.71
C VAL A 39 4.16 4.03 1.24
N LYS A 40 3.02 3.77 0.63
CA LYS A 40 2.94 3.35 -0.75
C LYS A 40 1.96 4.25 -1.50
N TRP A 41 2.33 4.61 -2.71
CA TRP A 41 1.47 5.38 -3.61
C TRP A 41 1.03 4.44 -4.72
N GLY A 42 -0.27 4.25 -4.88
CA GLY A 42 -0.79 3.31 -5.86
C GLY A 42 -1.61 4.01 -6.92
N VAL A 43 -1.32 3.67 -8.18
CA VAL A 43 -2.11 4.16 -9.31
C VAL A 43 -2.68 2.90 -9.98
N HIS A 44 -3.99 2.82 -10.02
CA HIS A 44 -4.67 1.60 -10.47
C HIS A 44 -5.68 1.93 -11.55
N PRO A 45 -5.50 1.45 -12.77
CA PRO A 45 -6.49 1.68 -13.79
C PRO A 45 -7.79 0.93 -13.49
N ARG A 46 -8.87 1.46 -14.00
CA ARG A 46 -10.18 0.86 -13.86
C ARG A 46 -10.12 -0.63 -14.23
N GLY A 47 -10.69 -1.45 -13.37
CA GLY A 47 -10.75 -2.89 -13.60
C GLY A 47 -9.58 -3.67 -13.03
N GLU A 48 -8.54 -3.00 -12.61
CA GLU A 48 -7.41 -3.70 -12.02
C GLU A 48 -7.81 -4.29 -10.68
N ARG A 49 -7.31 -5.46 -10.40
CA ARG A 49 -7.67 -6.14 -9.16
C ARG A 49 -6.51 -7.00 -8.70
N ARG A 50 -6.51 -7.28 -7.41
CA ARG A 50 -5.59 -8.26 -6.88
C ARG A 50 -6.26 -9.62 -6.96
N ALA A 51 -5.66 -10.53 -7.70
CA ALA A 51 -6.26 -11.84 -7.92
C ALA A 51 -6.21 -12.71 -6.67
N GLN A 52 -5.15 -12.60 -5.89
CA GLN A 52 -4.97 -13.40 -4.70
C GLN A 52 -5.14 -12.53 -3.46
N TRP A 53 -5.62 -13.15 -2.41
CA TRP A 53 -5.78 -12.46 -1.13
C TRP A 53 -4.44 -12.41 -0.40
N VAL A 54 -4.21 -11.32 0.30
CA VAL A 54 -3.08 -11.21 1.19
C VAL A 54 -3.48 -11.87 2.50
N GLU A 55 -2.65 -12.80 2.98
CA GLU A 55 -2.90 -13.54 4.22
C GLU A 55 -1.71 -13.44 5.13
N GLY A 56 -1.94 -13.55 6.42
CA GLY A 56 -0.86 -13.58 7.38
C GLY A 56 -0.14 -12.26 7.53
N GLU A 57 -0.80 -11.18 7.21
CA GLU A 57 -0.19 -9.87 7.27
C GLU A 57 0.06 -9.48 8.72
N VAL A 58 1.28 -9.08 9.04
CA VAL A 58 1.63 -8.73 10.42
C VAL A 58 1.50 -7.24 10.69
N ARG A 59 1.15 -6.46 9.68
CA ARG A 59 1.05 -5.01 9.80
C ARG A 59 -0.39 -4.58 9.89
N THR A 60 -0.61 -3.45 10.53
CA THR A 60 -1.87 -2.74 10.44
C THR A 60 -1.75 -1.77 9.28
N ALA A 61 -2.82 -1.56 8.56
CA ALA A 61 -2.77 -0.76 7.35
C ALA A 61 -3.92 0.23 7.30
N LEU A 62 -3.62 1.38 6.71
CA LEU A 62 -4.62 2.40 6.41
C LEU A 62 -4.49 2.71 4.93
N LEU A 63 -5.60 2.68 4.21
CA LEU A 63 -5.61 3.06 2.80
C LEU A 63 -6.58 4.22 2.63
N VAL A 64 -6.12 5.29 2.00
CA VAL A 64 -6.94 6.48 1.78
C VAL A 64 -7.05 6.74 0.28
N LEU A 65 -8.25 7.08 -0.15
CA LEU A 65 -8.51 7.39 -1.55
C LEU A 65 -8.11 8.82 -1.86
N VAL A 66 -7.22 8.98 -2.83
CA VAL A 66 -6.86 10.30 -3.34
C VAL A 66 -7.82 10.68 -4.45
N SER A 67 -8.09 9.76 -5.37
CA SER A 67 -9.06 10.01 -6.43
C SER A 67 -9.56 8.67 -6.96
N GLY A 68 -10.73 8.69 -7.56
CA GLY A 68 -11.28 7.52 -8.21
C GLY A 68 -12.31 6.81 -7.36
N ARG A 69 -12.34 5.50 -7.49
CA ARG A 69 -13.34 4.68 -6.83
C ARG A 69 -12.73 3.31 -6.62
N PHE A 70 -12.53 2.92 -5.38
CA PHE A 70 -11.69 1.78 -5.05
C PHE A 70 -12.34 0.95 -3.97
N ARG A 71 -12.41 -0.36 -4.18
CA ARG A 71 -13.07 -1.25 -3.23
C ARG A 71 -12.03 -2.13 -2.55
N MET A 72 -12.05 -2.12 -1.22
CA MET A 72 -11.28 -3.05 -0.43
C MET A 72 -12.17 -4.22 -0.05
N GLU A 73 -11.64 -5.43 -0.17
CA GLU A 73 -12.40 -6.64 0.08
C GLU A 73 -11.83 -7.38 1.28
N PHE A 74 -12.70 -7.75 2.20
CA PHE A 74 -12.35 -8.47 3.42
C PHE A 74 -13.25 -9.69 3.51
N PRO A 75 -12.91 -10.67 4.36
CA PRO A 75 -13.69 -11.92 4.38
C PRO A 75 -15.16 -11.72 4.67
N ARG A 76 -15.53 -10.71 5.45
CA ARG A 76 -16.91 -10.54 5.86
C ARG A 76 -17.58 -9.33 5.28
N ARG A 77 -16.86 -8.50 4.59
CA ARG A 77 -17.42 -7.28 4.04
C ARG A 77 -16.47 -6.67 3.03
N SER A 78 -17.02 -5.81 2.21
CA SER A 78 -16.15 -4.97 1.40
C SER A 78 -16.47 -3.52 1.74
N VAL A 79 -15.53 -2.64 1.45
CA VAL A 79 -15.65 -1.22 1.73
C VAL A 79 -15.36 -0.48 0.44
N LEU A 80 -16.33 0.30 -0.01
CA LEU A 80 -16.15 1.08 -1.23
C LEU A 80 -15.75 2.50 -0.86
N LEU A 81 -14.61 2.92 -1.38
CA LEU A 81 -14.11 4.28 -1.19
C LEU A 81 -14.45 5.06 -2.44
N GLU A 82 -15.23 6.13 -2.31
CA GLU A 82 -15.71 6.85 -3.50
C GLU A 82 -15.47 8.33 -3.46
N ARG A 83 -15.09 8.92 -2.33
CA ARG A 83 -14.81 10.35 -2.26
C ARG A 83 -13.38 10.55 -1.80
N GLN A 84 -12.78 11.61 -2.30
CA GLN A 84 -11.44 11.95 -1.85
C GLN A 84 -11.42 11.99 -0.33
N GLY A 85 -10.47 11.29 0.25
CA GLY A 85 -10.32 11.25 1.70
C GLY A 85 -11.03 10.09 2.38
N ASP A 86 -11.87 9.34 1.68
CA ASP A 86 -12.42 8.12 2.26
C ASP A 86 -11.27 7.18 2.59
N TYR A 87 -11.34 6.52 3.74
CA TYR A 87 -10.25 5.63 4.11
C TYR A 87 -10.78 4.42 4.88
N VAL A 88 -9.96 3.40 4.95
CA VAL A 88 -10.26 2.20 5.70
C VAL A 88 -9.00 1.73 6.40
N VAL A 89 -9.15 1.19 7.60
CA VAL A 89 -8.05 0.66 8.39
C VAL A 89 -8.36 -0.80 8.67
N TRP A 90 -7.36 -1.66 8.48
CA TRP A 90 -7.52 -3.06 8.88
C TRP A 90 -6.32 -3.49 9.71
N GLY A 91 -6.61 -4.26 10.76
CA GLY A 91 -5.62 -4.69 11.71
C GLY A 91 -4.81 -5.86 11.20
N ARG A 92 -3.77 -6.18 11.96
CA ARG A 92 -2.91 -7.31 11.59
C ARG A 92 -3.74 -8.59 11.56
N GLY A 93 -3.42 -9.43 10.61
CA GLY A 93 -4.07 -10.72 10.46
C GLY A 93 -5.34 -10.69 9.63
N VAL A 94 -5.80 -9.53 9.21
CA VAL A 94 -7.02 -9.45 8.41
C VAL A 94 -6.67 -9.67 6.95
N ASP A 95 -7.22 -10.73 6.39
CA ASP A 95 -7.00 -11.04 4.98
C ASP A 95 -7.72 -10.02 4.12
N HIS A 96 -7.14 -9.71 2.97
CA HIS A 96 -7.73 -8.66 2.16
C HIS A 96 -7.33 -8.77 0.70
N SER A 97 -8.11 -8.12 -0.14
CA SER A 97 -7.82 -7.94 -1.54
C SER A 97 -8.45 -6.61 -1.97
N TRP A 98 -8.42 -6.29 -3.26
CA TRP A 98 -8.98 -5.03 -3.71
C TRP A 98 -9.34 -5.07 -5.18
N PHE A 99 -10.16 -4.11 -5.57
CA PHE A 99 -10.61 -3.95 -6.96
C PHE A 99 -10.79 -2.46 -7.25
N ALA A 100 -10.21 -2.00 -8.36
CA ALA A 100 -10.35 -0.61 -8.77
C ALA A 100 -11.62 -0.49 -9.62
N GLU A 101 -12.63 0.15 -9.06
CA GLU A 101 -13.89 0.32 -9.77
C GLU A 101 -13.80 1.39 -10.85
N ASP A 102 -12.83 2.26 -10.71
CA ASP A 102 -12.55 3.31 -11.68
C ASP A 102 -11.05 3.57 -11.61
N ASP A 103 -10.53 4.37 -12.53
CA ASP A 103 -9.13 4.78 -12.42
C ASP A 103 -8.95 5.41 -11.05
N SER A 104 -8.01 4.92 -10.26
CA SER A 104 -7.90 5.30 -8.87
C SER A 104 -6.47 5.58 -8.48
N VAL A 105 -6.33 6.53 -7.55
CA VAL A 105 -5.06 6.79 -6.89
C VAL A 105 -5.32 6.64 -5.40
N VAL A 106 -4.51 5.82 -4.75
CA VAL A 106 -4.66 5.55 -3.32
C VAL A 106 -3.31 5.67 -2.65
N MET A 107 -3.33 5.99 -1.37
CA MET A 107 -2.11 5.98 -0.58
C MET A 107 -2.30 5.01 0.57
N THR A 108 -1.34 4.12 0.75
CA THR A 108 -1.41 3.12 1.80
C THR A 108 -0.28 3.35 2.79
N LEU A 109 -0.63 3.32 4.06
CA LEU A 109 0.33 3.39 5.15
C LEU A 109 0.23 2.09 5.92
N ARG A 110 1.40 1.51 6.28
CA ARG A 110 1.41 0.28 7.07
C ARG A 110 2.40 0.43 8.21
N TRP A 111 2.11 -0.21 9.34
CA TRP A 111 3.01 -0.17 10.47
C TRP A 111 2.95 -1.49 11.23
N PRO A 112 4.11 -1.99 11.71
CA PRO A 112 5.45 -1.44 11.49
C PRO A 112 5.94 -1.69 10.07
N SER A 113 7.07 -1.11 9.69
CA SER A 113 7.65 -1.36 8.38
C SER A 113 8.58 -2.56 8.49
N VAL A 114 8.12 -3.70 8.03
CA VAL A 114 8.89 -4.95 8.07
C VAL A 114 8.60 -5.73 6.81
N THR A 115 9.51 -6.64 6.48
CA THR A 115 9.26 -7.53 5.37
C THR A 115 8.24 -8.57 5.79
N GLY A 116 7.60 -9.17 4.81
CA GLY A 116 6.87 -10.38 5.05
C GLY A 116 5.39 -10.21 5.02
N TYR A 117 4.80 -10.84 4.09
CA TYR A 117 3.38 -11.18 4.07
C TYR A 117 3.26 -12.30 3.07
N ALA A 118 2.22 -13.10 3.20
CA ALA A 118 2.01 -14.21 2.31
C ALA A 118 0.88 -13.87 1.35
N LEU A 119 1.01 -14.37 0.13
CA LEU A 119 -0.06 -14.26 -0.84
C LEU A 119 -0.65 -15.63 -1.03
N THR A 120 -1.95 -15.70 -1.23
CA THR A 120 -2.55 -16.96 -1.57
C THR A 120 -2.16 -17.32 -2.97
N ASP A 121 -1.89 -18.61 -3.10
CA ASP A 121 -1.74 -19.27 -4.35
C ASP A 121 -1.20 -18.44 -5.46
N GLY A 122 -0.40 -18.99 -6.22
CA GLY A 122 0.03 -18.51 -7.50
C GLY A 122 0.82 -17.24 -7.55
N GLU A 123 0.67 -16.37 -6.64
CA GLU A 123 1.38 -15.15 -6.75
C GLU A 123 2.71 -15.25 -6.08
N SER A 124 3.71 -14.73 -6.72
CA SER A 124 5.05 -14.88 -6.23
C SER A 124 5.22 -14.20 -4.89
N ALA A 125 5.63 -14.97 -3.92
CA ALA A 125 5.97 -14.43 -2.63
C ALA A 125 7.26 -13.64 -2.70
N ALA A 126 7.93 -13.69 -3.79
CA ALA A 126 9.17 -12.95 -3.94
C ALA A 126 8.95 -11.48 -4.12
N ARG A 127 7.72 -11.03 -4.10
CA ARG A 127 7.55 -9.62 -4.14
C ARG A 127 8.26 -9.02 -2.99
N PRO A 128 9.16 -8.12 -3.25
CA PRO A 128 9.95 -7.56 -2.18
C PRO A 128 9.10 -6.77 -1.23
N ARG A 129 9.57 -6.71 -0.09
CA ARG A 129 8.97 -5.99 1.00
C ARG A 129 7.62 -6.48 1.27
#